data_1275eb521054b104b678b3cf90644557
#
_entry.id   1275eb521054b104b678b3cf90644557
#
_cell.length_a   1.000
_cell.length_b   1.000
_cell.length_c   1.000
_cell.angle_alpha   90.00
_cell.angle_beta   90.00
_cell.angle_gamma   90.00
#
_symmetry.space_group_name_H-M   'P 1'
#
loop_
_entity.id
_entity.type
_entity.pdbx_description
1 polymer ?
#
loop_
_entity_poly.entity_id
_entity_poly.type
_entity_poly.pdbx_seq_one_letter_code
_entity_poly.pdbx_strand_id
1 'polypeptide(L)'
;MAELVAQEATVVAFRHPDINATHMDRMNVFVLKHIGQKYNYVGVMLQAPFAIERRACELPLVPSLVRDFCLRGVAAVQLGLGRNDQFFCSQFVLEAYRSAGLALTDADPRLINPGDLLHMREGDVPSVRIHKALQYVGHLKSPPQLVAAGQIGL
;
A
#
# COMPACT_ATOMS: atom_id res chain seq x y z
N MET A 1 -16.16 7.34 -1.62
CA MET A 1 -15.59 8.49 -0.87
C MET A 1 -16.55 9.00 0.20
N ALA A 2 -17.77 9.45 -0.14
CA ALA A 2 -18.74 9.94 0.84
C ALA A 2 -19.07 8.93 1.95
N GLU A 3 -19.19 7.65 1.61
CA GLU A 3 -19.48 6.57 2.57
C GLU A 3 -18.34 6.36 3.58
N LEU A 4 -17.07 6.40 3.15
CA LEU A 4 -15.92 6.29 4.05
C LEU A 4 -15.82 7.47 5.01
N VAL A 5 -16.15 8.67 4.56
CA VAL A 5 -16.16 9.86 5.39
C VAL A 5 -17.31 9.79 6.42
N ALA A 6 -18.46 9.24 6.03
CA ALA A 6 -19.59 9.03 6.94
C ALA A 6 -19.29 8.00 8.07
N GLN A 7 -18.31 7.11 7.86
CA GLN A 7 -17.85 6.16 8.88
C GLN A 7 -16.73 6.70 9.79
N GLU A 8 -16.58 8.02 9.88
CA GLU A 8 -15.53 8.70 10.67
C GLU A 8 -14.09 8.36 10.22
N ALA A 9 -13.93 7.79 9.03
CA ALA A 9 -12.63 7.50 8.48
C ALA A 9 -11.91 8.78 8.02
N THR A 10 -10.61 8.86 8.27
CA THR A 10 -9.76 9.88 7.67
C THR A 10 -9.26 9.35 6.32
N VAL A 11 -9.65 10.01 5.23
CA VAL A 11 -9.18 9.67 3.88
C VAL A 11 -8.07 10.64 3.48
N VAL A 12 -6.90 10.10 3.20
CA VAL A 12 -5.72 10.88 2.78
C VAL A 12 -5.45 10.60 1.31
N ALA A 13 -5.25 11.66 0.52
CA ALA A 13 -4.97 11.57 -0.90
C ALA A 13 -3.51 11.91 -1.20
N PHE A 14 -2.89 11.03 -1.98
CA PHE A 14 -1.55 11.23 -2.54
C PHE A 14 -1.61 11.18 -4.06
N ARG A 15 -0.66 11.85 -4.71
CA ARG A 15 -0.55 11.90 -6.17
C ARG A 15 0.89 11.72 -6.60
N HIS A 16 1.10 10.96 -7.67
CA HIS A 16 2.41 10.92 -8.33
C HIS A 16 2.67 12.26 -9.04
N PRO A 17 3.85 12.89 -8.90
CA PRO A 17 4.12 14.21 -9.47
C PRO A 17 4.00 14.25 -11.00
N ASP A 18 4.37 13.19 -11.69
CA ASP A 18 4.37 13.12 -13.17
C ASP A 18 3.07 12.55 -13.76
N ILE A 19 2.02 12.33 -12.95
CA ILE A 19 0.78 11.76 -13.46
C ILE A 19 0.08 12.74 -14.42
N ASN A 20 -0.35 12.22 -15.57
CA ASN A 20 -1.09 12.99 -16.57
C ASN A 20 -2.30 12.18 -17.09
N ALA A 21 -3.07 12.75 -18.00
CA ALA A 21 -4.28 12.12 -18.56
C ALA A 21 -3.99 10.75 -19.19
N THR A 22 -2.93 10.63 -19.97
CA THR A 22 -2.56 9.35 -20.61
C THR A 22 -2.26 8.26 -19.58
N HIS A 23 -1.58 8.61 -18.48
CA HIS A 23 -1.32 7.67 -17.39
C HIS A 23 -2.63 7.26 -16.70
N MET A 24 -3.54 8.21 -16.47
CA MET A 24 -4.86 7.93 -15.89
C MET A 24 -5.69 7.00 -16.78
N ASP A 25 -5.68 7.19 -18.08
CA ASP A 25 -6.39 6.32 -19.03
C ASP A 25 -5.85 4.88 -18.97
N ARG A 26 -4.53 4.71 -18.94
CA ARG A 26 -3.90 3.37 -18.80
C ARG A 26 -4.25 2.73 -17.47
N MET A 27 -4.23 3.48 -16.38
CA MET A 27 -4.66 2.98 -15.06
C MET A 27 -6.14 2.55 -15.09
N ASN A 28 -7.01 3.33 -15.71
CA ASN A 28 -8.42 3.00 -15.85
C ASN A 28 -8.61 1.69 -16.63
N VAL A 29 -7.91 1.52 -17.76
CA VAL A 29 -7.92 0.26 -18.52
C VAL A 29 -7.49 -0.92 -17.66
N PHE A 30 -6.40 -0.76 -16.87
CA PHE A 30 -5.96 -1.78 -15.94
C PHE A 30 -7.04 -2.12 -14.91
N VAL A 31 -7.61 -1.11 -14.25
CA VAL A 31 -8.67 -1.29 -13.24
C VAL A 31 -9.88 -2.01 -13.82
N LEU A 32 -10.38 -1.56 -14.98
CA LEU A 32 -11.54 -2.17 -15.64
C LEU A 32 -11.31 -3.65 -15.99
N LYS A 33 -10.10 -3.99 -16.45
CA LYS A 33 -9.72 -5.38 -16.76
C LYS A 33 -9.74 -6.29 -15.52
N HIS A 34 -9.55 -5.74 -14.32
CA HIS A 34 -9.42 -6.51 -13.08
C HIS A 34 -10.67 -6.42 -12.18
N ILE A 35 -11.75 -5.77 -12.65
CA ILE A 35 -13.03 -5.76 -11.95
C ILE A 35 -13.55 -7.19 -11.79
N GLY A 36 -13.97 -7.54 -10.58
CA GLY A 36 -14.51 -8.87 -10.25
C GLY A 36 -13.46 -9.93 -9.95
N GLN A 37 -12.17 -9.61 -10.01
CA GLN A 37 -11.13 -10.53 -9.54
C GLN A 37 -11.22 -10.76 -8.03
N LYS A 38 -10.87 -11.98 -7.60
CA LYS A 38 -10.90 -12.36 -6.20
C LYS A 38 -9.79 -11.63 -5.43
N TYR A 39 -10.14 -11.19 -4.23
CA TYR A 39 -9.19 -10.57 -3.33
C TYR A 39 -8.31 -11.62 -2.65
N ASN A 40 -7.01 -11.34 -2.55
CA ASN A 40 -6.04 -12.24 -1.92
C ASN A 40 -6.01 -12.06 -0.39
N TYR A 41 -7.01 -12.59 0.30
CA TYR A 41 -7.07 -12.55 1.77
C TYR A 41 -5.89 -13.27 2.42
N VAL A 42 -5.45 -14.39 1.85
CA VAL A 42 -4.29 -15.15 2.37
C VAL A 42 -3.02 -14.29 2.29
N GLY A 43 -2.81 -13.60 1.17
CA GLY A 43 -1.68 -12.68 1.01
C GLY A 43 -1.68 -11.57 2.05
N VAL A 44 -2.83 -11.00 2.37
CA VAL A 44 -2.96 -9.96 3.41
C VAL A 44 -2.66 -10.52 4.80
N MET A 45 -3.21 -11.69 5.15
CA MET A 45 -2.96 -12.31 6.45
C MET A 45 -1.48 -12.65 6.65
N LEU A 46 -0.79 -13.06 5.59
CA LEU A 46 0.64 -13.34 5.63
C LEU A 46 1.51 -12.07 5.70
N GLN A 47 0.98 -10.92 5.32
CA GLN A 47 1.76 -9.67 5.37
C GLN A 47 2.14 -9.24 6.78
N ALA A 48 1.29 -9.49 7.78
CA ALA A 48 1.59 -9.10 9.17
C ALA A 48 2.85 -9.82 9.71
N PRO A 49 2.97 -11.16 9.66
CA PRO A 49 4.19 -11.83 10.08
C PRO A 49 5.41 -11.41 9.25
N PHE A 50 5.27 -11.29 7.92
CA PHE A 50 6.39 -10.85 7.07
C PHE A 50 6.85 -9.42 7.37
N ALA A 51 5.94 -8.51 7.71
CA ALA A 51 6.30 -7.15 8.12
C ALA A 51 7.11 -7.14 9.43
N ILE A 52 6.78 -8.02 10.36
CA ILE A 52 7.51 -8.17 11.63
C ILE A 52 8.90 -8.75 11.37
N GLU A 53 8.99 -9.83 10.59
CA GLU A 53 10.27 -10.46 10.23
C GLU A 53 11.18 -9.50 9.46
N ARG A 54 10.63 -8.75 8.51
CA ARG A 54 11.37 -7.72 7.77
C ARG A 54 11.94 -6.67 8.72
N ARG A 55 11.15 -6.16 9.66
CA ARG A 55 11.63 -5.20 10.67
C ARG A 55 12.72 -5.78 11.55
N ALA A 56 12.64 -7.05 11.90
CA ALA A 56 13.70 -7.73 12.64
C ALA A 56 15.01 -7.82 11.84
N CYS A 57 14.94 -8.07 10.52
CA CYS A 57 16.12 -8.03 9.64
C CYS A 57 16.72 -6.61 9.51
N GLU A 58 15.91 -5.57 9.65
CA GLU A 58 16.29 -4.15 9.48
C GLU A 58 16.80 -3.49 10.78
N LEU A 59 16.94 -4.23 11.89
CA LEU A 59 17.47 -3.70 13.13
C LEU A 59 18.89 -3.11 12.91
N PRO A 60 19.19 -1.96 13.50
CA PRO A 60 20.46 -1.26 13.26
C PRO A 60 21.70 -2.03 13.72
N LEU A 61 21.54 -3.03 14.60
CA LEU A 61 22.60 -3.92 15.07
C LEU A 61 22.92 -5.07 14.09
N VAL A 62 22.11 -5.28 13.06
CA VAL A 62 22.29 -6.38 12.09
C VAL A 62 23.28 -5.95 11.01
N PRO A 63 24.41 -6.67 10.82
CA PRO A 63 25.36 -6.39 9.75
C PRO A 63 24.70 -6.46 8.37
N SER A 64 25.14 -5.62 7.43
CA SER A 64 24.53 -5.48 6.10
C SER A 64 24.38 -6.80 5.34
N LEU A 65 25.41 -7.66 5.37
CA LEU A 65 25.39 -8.98 4.71
C LEU A 65 24.31 -9.90 5.30
N VAL A 66 24.16 -9.92 6.62
CA VAL A 66 23.15 -10.72 7.32
C VAL A 66 21.75 -10.16 7.02
N ARG A 67 21.60 -8.84 7.01
CA ARG A 67 20.36 -8.16 6.66
C ARG A 67 19.91 -8.51 5.24
N ASP A 68 20.80 -8.41 4.25
CA ASP A 68 20.48 -8.71 2.86
C ASP A 68 20.08 -10.18 2.66
N PHE A 69 20.76 -11.10 3.33
CA PHE A 69 20.40 -12.51 3.30
C PHE A 69 19.04 -12.78 3.95
N CYS A 70 18.79 -12.17 5.12
CA CYS A 70 17.52 -12.26 5.86
C CYS A 70 16.36 -11.74 4.99
N LEU A 71 16.49 -10.54 4.42
CA LEU A 71 15.47 -9.93 3.56
C LEU A 71 15.17 -10.76 2.31
N ARG A 72 16.19 -11.34 1.68
CA ARG A 72 16.01 -12.25 0.51
C ARG A 72 15.27 -13.52 0.92
N GLY A 73 15.56 -14.08 2.09
CA GLY A 73 14.87 -15.26 2.61
C GLY A 73 13.40 -14.98 2.88
N VAL A 74 13.08 -13.88 3.57
CA VAL A 74 11.71 -13.43 3.82
C VAL A 74 10.95 -13.20 2.51
N ALA A 75 11.57 -12.51 1.55
CA ALA A 75 10.98 -12.25 0.24
C ALA A 75 10.70 -13.56 -0.53
N ALA A 76 11.64 -14.50 -0.53
CA ALA A 76 11.47 -15.78 -1.23
C ALA A 76 10.28 -16.58 -0.67
N VAL A 77 10.12 -16.63 0.64
CA VAL A 77 8.99 -17.31 1.29
C VAL A 77 7.67 -16.60 0.94
N GLN A 78 7.62 -15.27 1.04
CA GLN A 78 6.43 -14.48 0.72
C GLN A 78 6.00 -14.68 -0.74
N LEU A 79 6.93 -14.64 -1.68
CA LEU A 79 6.66 -14.83 -3.10
C LEU A 79 6.25 -16.27 -3.42
N GLY A 80 6.82 -17.26 -2.74
CA GLY A 80 6.48 -18.67 -2.92
C GLY A 80 5.09 -19.06 -2.41
N LEU A 81 4.57 -18.36 -1.39
CA LEU A 81 3.23 -18.57 -0.85
C LEU A 81 2.15 -17.72 -1.55
N GLY A 82 2.56 -16.71 -2.31
CA GLY A 82 1.65 -15.80 -3.01
C GLY A 82 0.95 -16.45 -4.21
N ARG A 83 -0.36 -16.24 -4.35
CA ARG A 83 -1.11 -16.60 -5.56
C ARG A 83 -0.99 -15.49 -6.59
N ASN A 84 -0.67 -15.86 -7.83
CA ASN A 84 -0.46 -14.91 -8.92
C ASN A 84 -1.78 -14.41 -9.56
N ASP A 85 -2.91 -15.03 -9.23
CA ASP A 85 -4.23 -14.76 -9.80
C ASP A 85 -5.11 -13.85 -8.93
N GLN A 86 -4.57 -13.34 -7.83
CA GLN A 86 -5.31 -12.54 -6.85
C GLN A 86 -4.46 -11.36 -6.39
N PHE A 87 -5.08 -10.21 -6.22
CA PHE A 87 -4.43 -9.01 -5.70
C PHE A 87 -4.85 -8.71 -4.26
N PHE A 88 -3.96 -8.09 -3.51
CA PHE A 88 -4.30 -7.34 -2.31
C PHE A 88 -4.11 -5.83 -2.55
N CYS A 89 -4.60 -4.98 -1.65
CA CYS A 89 -4.78 -3.55 -1.91
C CYS A 89 -3.50 -2.82 -2.37
N SER A 90 -2.37 -2.97 -1.67
CA SER A 90 -1.11 -2.31 -2.05
C SER A 90 -0.53 -2.86 -3.35
N GLN A 91 -0.59 -4.17 -3.57
CA GLN A 91 -0.18 -4.79 -4.82
C GLN A 91 -0.98 -4.23 -6.00
N PHE A 92 -2.30 -4.15 -5.88
CA PHE A 92 -3.17 -3.62 -6.94
C PHE A 92 -2.81 -2.17 -7.31
N VAL A 93 -2.58 -1.33 -6.30
CA VAL A 93 -2.15 0.05 -6.52
C VAL A 93 -0.83 0.12 -7.27
N LEU A 94 0.19 -0.63 -6.84
CA LEU A 94 1.51 -0.64 -7.47
C LEU A 94 1.47 -1.15 -8.91
N GLU A 95 0.68 -2.21 -9.18
CA GLU A 95 0.50 -2.74 -10.53
C GLU A 95 -0.26 -1.76 -11.44
N ALA A 96 -1.23 -1.02 -10.91
CA ALA A 96 -1.92 0.02 -11.66
C ALA A 96 -0.95 1.13 -12.09
N TYR A 97 -0.09 1.61 -11.17
CA TYR A 97 0.95 2.59 -11.51
C TYR A 97 1.97 2.02 -12.51
N ARG A 98 2.40 0.77 -12.33
CA ARG A 98 3.33 0.09 -13.25
C ARG A 98 2.73 -0.05 -14.65
N SER A 99 1.47 -0.44 -14.76
CA SER A 99 0.75 -0.57 -16.04
C SER A 99 0.62 0.75 -16.79
N ALA A 100 0.59 1.85 -16.07
CA ALA A 100 0.58 3.20 -16.63
C ALA A 100 1.96 3.69 -17.08
N GLY A 101 3.03 2.99 -16.73
CA GLY A 101 4.42 3.42 -16.99
C GLY A 101 4.99 4.35 -15.91
N LEU A 102 4.35 4.41 -14.75
CA LEU A 102 4.76 5.21 -13.58
C LEU A 102 5.09 4.29 -12.39
N ALA A 103 5.95 3.31 -12.58
CA ALA A 103 6.34 2.41 -11.50
C ALA A 103 6.84 3.22 -10.28
N LEU A 104 6.28 2.96 -9.10
CA LEU A 104 6.68 3.65 -7.86
C LEU A 104 7.98 3.08 -7.30
N THR A 105 8.26 1.80 -7.58
CA THR A 105 9.43 1.07 -7.10
C THR A 105 9.78 -0.07 -8.06
N ASP A 106 11.05 -0.53 -8.03
CA ASP A 106 11.51 -1.74 -8.72
C ASP A 106 11.18 -3.01 -7.93
N ALA A 107 10.82 -2.89 -6.66
CA ALA A 107 10.47 -4.03 -5.82
C ALA A 107 9.23 -4.77 -6.35
N ASP A 108 9.15 -6.07 -6.09
CA ASP A 108 7.96 -6.84 -6.42
C ASP A 108 6.75 -6.31 -5.61
N PRO A 109 5.64 -5.92 -6.26
CA PRO A 109 4.46 -5.38 -5.58
C PRO A 109 3.89 -6.28 -4.48
N ARG A 110 4.13 -7.59 -4.56
CA ARG A 110 3.71 -8.56 -3.53
C ARG A 110 4.45 -8.41 -2.21
N LEU A 111 5.61 -7.76 -2.22
CA LEU A 111 6.44 -7.52 -1.03
C LEU A 111 6.09 -6.20 -0.31
N ILE A 112 5.27 -5.36 -0.93
CA ILE A 112 4.93 -4.02 -0.43
C ILE A 112 3.61 -4.09 0.33
N ASN A 113 3.66 -3.81 1.62
CA ASN A 113 2.46 -3.78 2.44
C ASN A 113 1.74 -2.40 2.37
N PRO A 114 0.47 -2.30 2.79
CA PRO A 114 -0.25 -1.03 2.77
C PRO A 114 0.39 0.09 3.58
N GLY A 115 1.11 -0.23 4.67
CA GLY A 115 1.86 0.74 5.45
C GLY A 115 3.03 1.34 4.67
N ASP A 116 3.73 0.52 3.86
CA ASP A 116 4.81 1.01 3.00
C ASP A 116 4.32 2.06 1.99
N LEU A 117 3.09 1.92 1.47
CA LEU A 117 2.50 2.94 0.57
C LEU A 117 2.37 4.31 1.23
N LEU A 118 2.05 4.36 2.52
CA LEU A 118 1.97 5.62 3.26
C LEU A 118 3.34 6.29 3.39
N HIS A 119 4.39 5.51 3.55
CA HIS A 119 5.76 5.99 3.68
C HIS A 119 6.41 6.34 2.34
N MET A 120 5.85 5.93 1.20
CA MET A 120 6.35 6.30 -0.13
C MET A 120 6.33 7.81 -0.41
N ARG A 121 5.56 8.60 0.36
CA ARG A 121 5.60 10.07 0.32
C ARG A 121 6.91 10.65 0.83
N GLU A 122 7.55 9.97 1.79
CA GLU A 122 8.74 10.44 2.50
C GLU A 122 10.03 9.80 1.96
N GLY A 123 9.88 8.71 1.20
CA GLY A 123 11.02 7.99 0.65
C GLY A 123 11.79 7.19 1.70
N ASP A 124 11.17 6.93 2.85
CA ASP A 124 11.80 6.32 4.02
C ASP A 124 11.42 4.85 4.26
N VAL A 125 10.98 4.14 3.23
CA VAL A 125 10.76 2.69 3.32
C VAL A 125 12.13 2.00 3.29
N PRO A 126 12.62 1.46 4.41
CA PRO A 126 14.04 1.11 4.59
C PRO A 126 14.60 0.12 3.56
N SER A 127 13.80 -0.83 3.12
CA SER A 127 14.22 -1.88 2.17
C SER A 127 13.67 -1.68 0.75
N VAL A 128 13.00 -0.56 0.50
CA VAL A 128 12.33 -0.30 -0.79
C VAL A 128 12.83 1.00 -1.40
N ARG A 129 13.51 0.87 -2.53
CA ARG A 129 13.91 2.04 -3.32
C ARG A 129 12.70 2.58 -4.07
N ILE A 130 12.30 3.81 -3.78
CA ILE A 130 11.25 4.50 -4.52
C ILE A 130 11.83 5.40 -5.61
N HIS A 131 11.13 5.49 -6.75
CA HIS A 131 11.56 6.30 -7.89
C HIS A 131 11.28 7.79 -7.65
N LYS A 132 10.05 8.09 -7.21
CA LYS A 132 9.63 9.45 -6.84
C LYS A 132 8.67 9.42 -5.67
N ALA A 133 8.87 10.31 -4.72
CA ALA A 133 7.98 10.46 -3.57
C ALA A 133 6.58 10.90 -4.02
N LEU A 134 5.55 10.29 -3.44
CA LEU A 134 4.17 10.70 -3.64
C LEU A 134 3.92 12.03 -2.95
N GLN A 135 3.26 12.94 -3.64
CA GLN A 135 2.89 14.25 -3.11
C GLN A 135 1.57 14.16 -2.36
N TYR A 136 1.53 14.71 -1.16
CA TYR A 136 0.29 14.89 -0.42
C TYR A 136 -0.60 15.92 -1.12
N VAL A 137 -1.85 15.54 -1.40
CA VAL A 137 -2.83 16.40 -2.07
C VAL A 137 -3.82 17.00 -1.07
N GLY A 138 -4.20 16.23 -0.06
CA GLY A 138 -5.17 16.67 0.93
C GLY A 138 -5.76 15.52 1.72
N HIS A 139 -6.64 15.85 2.65
CA HIS A 139 -7.38 14.84 3.40
C HIS A 139 -8.82 15.28 3.63
N LEU A 140 -9.69 14.28 3.77
CA LEU A 140 -11.10 14.46 4.16
C LEU A 140 -11.27 13.81 5.53
N LYS A 141 -11.85 14.54 6.45
CA LYS A 141 -12.31 14.04 7.74
C LYS A 141 -13.82 14.16 7.82
N SER A 142 -14.46 13.20 8.45
CA SER A 142 -15.85 13.38 8.87
C SER A 142 -15.93 14.57 9.84
N PRO A 143 -16.89 15.49 9.67
CA PRO A 143 -17.13 16.51 10.69
C PRO A 143 -17.43 15.79 12.01
N PRO A 144 -16.99 16.35 13.17
CA PRO A 144 -17.32 15.78 14.46
C PRO A 144 -18.84 15.68 14.54
N GLN A 145 -19.38 14.49 14.76
CA GLN A 145 -20.79 14.33 15.02
C GLN A 145 -21.07 15.08 16.33
N LEU A 146 -21.86 16.14 16.25
CA LEU A 146 -22.48 16.72 17.42
C LEU A 146 -23.37 15.59 18.00
N VAL A 147 -22.83 14.87 18.97
CA VAL A 147 -23.66 14.01 19.80
C VAL A 147 -24.68 14.91 20.45
N ALA A 148 -25.90 14.87 19.92
CA ALA A 148 -27.01 15.60 20.53
C ALA A 148 -27.08 15.15 21.98
N ALA A 149 -26.71 16.02 22.90
CA ALA A 149 -26.85 15.85 24.34
C ALA A 149 -28.35 15.77 24.66
N GLY A 150 -28.96 14.61 24.41
CA GLY A 150 -30.41 14.46 24.50
C GLY A 150 -30.92 13.04 24.61
N GLN A 151 -30.07 12.03 24.75
CA GLN A 151 -30.52 10.66 24.99
C GLN A 151 -29.72 9.98 26.11
N ILE A 152 -29.65 10.64 27.26
CA ILE A 152 -29.54 9.91 28.53
C ILE A 152 -30.98 9.76 29.00
N GLY A 153 -31.64 8.73 28.51
CA GLY A 153 -32.92 8.28 29.05
C GLY A 153 -32.71 7.79 30.47
N LEU A 154 -33.44 8.39 31.39
CA LEU A 154 -33.70 7.91 32.76
C LEU A 154 -34.34 6.50 32.75
#